data_c270b5fadd806499688951830692447b
#
_entry.id   c270b5fadd806499688951830692447b
#
_cell.length_a   1.000
_cell.length_b   1.000
_cell.length_c   1.000
_cell.angle_alpha   90.00
_cell.angle_beta   90.00
_cell.angle_gamma   90.00
#
_symmetry.space_group_name_H-M   'P 1'
#
loop_
_entity.id
_entity.type
_entity.pdbx_description
1 polymer ?
#
loop_
_entity_poly.entity_id
_entity_poly.type
_entity_poly.pdbx_seq_one_letter_code
_entity_poly.pdbx_strand_id
1 'polypeptide(L)'
;MFVLNPDPYLLPAYRIGPFKTKDIHLNNQLPDSNSIDDYFANRFKERSFEYVADGRKAINIALQQYHLQPEDVVTIFTSSGNFYISGCVTKEIEKFCHWSRTITDQTKLIFVNHEFGYPYKQIEKLQQYNLPVIEDCCHSFFSTDDGHEMGVTGEFAIYSFPKMFPLQIGGLLTANRTFTSTTKLDNEKLQYVKNVLSHYIIDEKSIIEKRIANYNYLKNSLDKNLFQERFFLDDGIVPGVFMFRVKNVNSNLPALKKHLFAHGIQCSIFYGEASFFIPVHQQLTTTDLDYFASVIHSMPSAA
;
A
#
# COMPACT_ATOMS: atom_id res chain seq x y z
N MET A 1 16.61 20.07 16.08
CA MET A 1 15.90 19.11 16.98
C MET A 1 16.95 18.21 17.60
N PHE A 2 16.83 17.89 18.88
CA PHE A 2 17.75 16.97 19.55
C PHE A 2 17.24 15.52 19.41
N VAL A 3 18.10 14.62 18.92
CA VAL A 3 17.77 13.20 18.73
C VAL A 3 18.45 12.40 19.84
N LEU A 4 17.64 11.74 20.67
CA LEU A 4 18.14 10.88 21.75
C LEU A 4 18.82 9.62 21.20
N ASN A 5 19.66 9.01 22.03
CA ASN A 5 20.23 7.69 21.71
C ASN A 5 19.12 6.66 21.45
N PRO A 6 19.30 5.77 20.47
CA PRO A 6 18.31 4.74 20.15
C PRO A 6 18.00 3.85 21.35
N ASP A 7 16.71 3.55 21.54
CA ASP A 7 16.24 2.53 22.47
C ASP A 7 15.97 1.23 21.70
N PRO A 8 16.72 0.13 21.97
CA PRO A 8 16.54 -1.13 21.25
C PRO A 8 15.19 -1.81 21.50
N TYR A 9 14.48 -1.39 22.53
CA TYR A 9 13.17 -1.94 22.90
C TYR A 9 12.01 -1.08 22.40
N LEU A 10 12.27 0.06 21.75
CA LEU A 10 11.23 0.94 21.24
C LEU A 10 10.51 0.27 20.07
N LEU A 11 9.21 0.05 20.25
CA LEU A 11 8.34 -0.41 19.16
C LEU A 11 8.04 0.75 18.21
N PRO A 12 7.83 0.49 16.89
CA PRO A 12 7.46 1.54 15.96
C PRO A 12 6.21 2.28 16.41
N ALA A 13 6.37 3.53 16.84
CA ALA A 13 5.30 4.45 17.19
C ALA A 13 4.68 5.07 15.92
N TYR A 14 5.53 5.32 14.92
CA TYR A 14 5.14 5.85 13.62
C TYR A 14 5.05 4.70 12.61
N ARG A 15 3.84 4.25 12.31
CA ARG A 15 3.58 3.14 11.39
C ARG A 15 3.43 3.64 9.95
N ILE A 16 3.58 2.76 8.97
CA ILE A 16 3.30 3.07 7.55
C ILE A 16 1.80 3.40 7.35
N GLY A 17 0.91 2.66 7.99
CA GLY A 17 -0.53 2.98 8.01
C GLY A 17 -0.87 3.95 9.14
N PRO A 18 -1.99 4.66 9.03
CA PRO A 18 -2.36 5.74 9.95
C PRO A 18 -2.83 5.28 11.33
N PHE A 19 -2.95 3.98 11.57
CA PHE A 19 -3.44 3.43 12.84
C PHE A 19 -2.52 3.75 14.02
N LYS A 20 -3.11 4.32 15.08
CA LYS A 20 -2.48 4.55 16.39
C LYS A 20 -3.24 3.78 17.48
N THR A 21 -2.59 3.46 18.59
CA THR A 21 -3.20 2.69 19.70
C THR A 21 -4.49 3.33 20.24
N LYS A 22 -4.58 4.66 20.26
CA LYS A 22 -5.79 5.39 20.66
C LYS A 22 -6.99 5.08 19.76
N ASP A 23 -6.77 4.71 18.50
CA ASP A 23 -7.83 4.44 17.54
C ASP A 23 -8.60 3.16 17.90
N ILE A 24 -8.03 2.27 18.71
CA ILE A 24 -8.75 1.09 19.24
C ILE A 24 -10.00 1.56 20.00
N HIS A 25 -9.82 2.51 20.93
CA HIS A 25 -10.93 3.03 21.73
C HIS A 25 -11.88 3.89 20.88
N LEU A 26 -11.35 4.80 20.09
CA LEU A 26 -12.15 5.71 19.27
C LEU A 26 -13.02 4.94 18.27
N ASN A 27 -12.46 3.99 17.56
CA ASN A 27 -13.17 3.22 16.54
C ASN A 27 -14.28 2.34 17.12
N ASN A 28 -14.10 1.82 18.35
CA ASN A 28 -15.13 1.03 19.02
C ASN A 28 -16.31 1.87 19.57
N GLN A 29 -16.19 3.19 19.58
CA GLN A 29 -17.26 4.11 19.99
C GLN A 29 -18.04 4.68 18.80
N LEU A 30 -17.65 4.37 17.57
CA LEU A 30 -18.34 4.85 16.38
C LEU A 30 -19.73 4.21 16.29
N PRO A 31 -20.75 4.98 15.87
CA PRO A 31 -22.08 4.46 15.66
C PRO A 31 -22.12 3.44 14.50
N ASP A 32 -23.05 2.53 14.56
CA ASP A 32 -23.31 1.61 13.45
C ASP A 32 -23.69 2.39 12.18
N SER A 33 -23.00 2.08 11.09
CA SER A 33 -23.20 2.71 9.78
C SER A 33 -22.87 1.75 8.64
N ASN A 34 -23.64 1.84 7.57
CA ASN A 34 -23.40 1.14 6.31
C ASN A 34 -23.20 2.11 5.13
N SER A 35 -23.03 3.41 5.39
CA SER A 35 -22.90 4.41 4.32
C SER A 35 -21.70 4.20 3.40
N ILE A 36 -20.71 3.44 3.87
CA ILE A 36 -19.58 3.04 3.05
C ILE A 36 -19.97 2.08 1.91
N ASP A 37 -21.05 1.31 2.06
CA ASP A 37 -21.56 0.44 1.00
C ASP A 37 -22.07 1.28 -0.18
N ASP A 38 -22.77 2.39 0.10
CA ASP A 38 -23.22 3.32 -0.93
C ASP A 38 -22.03 4.00 -1.64
N TYR A 39 -21.00 4.37 -0.86
CA TYR A 39 -19.77 4.91 -1.42
C TYR A 39 -19.11 3.92 -2.39
N PHE A 40 -18.98 2.64 -2.01
CA PHE A 40 -18.38 1.63 -2.89
C PHE A 40 -19.26 1.31 -4.09
N ALA A 41 -20.57 1.24 -3.92
CA ALA A 41 -21.51 1.07 -5.04
C ALA A 41 -21.39 2.20 -6.07
N ASN A 42 -21.26 3.44 -5.60
CA ASN A 42 -21.07 4.60 -6.48
C ASN A 42 -19.69 4.61 -7.14
N ARG A 43 -18.63 4.27 -6.39
CA ARG A 43 -17.26 4.25 -6.89
C ARG A 43 -17.01 3.16 -7.91
N PHE A 44 -17.44 1.95 -7.61
CA PHE A 44 -17.17 0.77 -8.44
C PHE A 44 -18.30 0.45 -9.43
N LYS A 45 -19.42 1.16 -9.35
CA LYS A 45 -20.58 1.03 -10.26
C LYS A 45 -21.02 -0.43 -10.44
N GLU A 46 -20.82 -0.99 -11.64
CA GLU A 46 -21.25 -2.33 -12.01
C GLU A 46 -20.37 -3.48 -11.48
N ARG A 47 -19.29 -3.16 -10.75
CA ARG A 47 -18.42 -4.19 -10.17
C ARG A 47 -19.03 -4.75 -8.88
N SER A 48 -18.98 -6.06 -8.74
CA SER A 48 -19.25 -6.69 -7.44
C SER A 48 -18.11 -6.43 -6.48
N PHE A 49 -18.40 -6.35 -5.18
CA PHE A 49 -17.37 -6.21 -4.15
C PHE A 49 -17.68 -7.05 -2.91
N GLU A 50 -16.63 -7.46 -2.21
CA GLU A 50 -16.73 -8.19 -0.95
C GLU A 50 -15.67 -7.70 0.04
N TYR A 51 -16.09 -7.52 1.30
CA TYR A 51 -15.18 -7.21 2.40
C TYR A 51 -14.41 -8.44 2.83
N VAL A 52 -13.10 -8.29 3.02
CA VAL A 52 -12.18 -9.35 3.39
C VAL A 52 -11.34 -8.96 4.61
N ALA A 53 -10.74 -9.94 5.27
CA ALA A 53 -9.95 -9.71 6.47
C ALA A 53 -8.71 -8.83 6.22
N ASP A 54 -8.06 -9.00 5.09
CA ASP A 54 -6.89 -8.25 4.66
C ASP A 54 -6.59 -8.44 3.16
N GLY A 55 -5.60 -7.72 2.63
CA GLY A 55 -5.22 -7.81 1.21
C GLY A 55 -4.72 -9.21 0.79
N ARG A 56 -4.05 -9.98 1.67
CA ARG A 56 -3.61 -11.35 1.36
C ARG A 56 -4.80 -12.27 1.15
N LYS A 57 -5.83 -12.10 1.99
CA LYS A 57 -7.07 -12.86 1.81
C LYS A 57 -7.77 -12.51 0.49
N ALA A 58 -7.76 -11.23 0.10
CA ALA A 58 -8.27 -10.81 -1.20
C ALA A 58 -7.49 -11.46 -2.36
N ILE A 59 -6.14 -11.47 -2.30
CA ILE A 59 -5.30 -12.16 -3.29
C ILE A 59 -5.69 -13.64 -3.39
N ASN A 60 -5.80 -14.31 -2.24
CA ASN A 60 -6.12 -15.73 -2.18
C ASN A 60 -7.49 -16.04 -2.83
N ILE A 61 -8.53 -15.27 -2.49
CA ILE A 61 -9.88 -15.44 -3.06
C ILE A 61 -9.88 -15.19 -4.57
N ALA A 62 -9.18 -14.15 -5.03
CA ALA A 62 -9.07 -13.85 -6.46
C ALA A 62 -8.37 -15.00 -7.22
N LEU A 63 -7.26 -15.52 -6.69
CA LEU A 63 -6.53 -16.64 -7.31
C LEU A 63 -7.35 -17.92 -7.37
N GLN A 64 -8.18 -18.21 -6.36
CA GLN A 64 -9.07 -19.38 -6.35
C GLN A 64 -10.05 -19.40 -7.55
N GLN A 65 -10.38 -18.25 -8.14
CA GLN A 65 -11.31 -18.16 -9.26
C GLN A 65 -10.73 -18.68 -10.59
N TYR A 66 -9.43 -18.92 -10.67
CA TYR A 66 -8.72 -19.29 -11.92
C TYR A 66 -8.33 -20.76 -12.01
N HIS A 67 -8.59 -21.58 -10.98
CA HIS A 67 -8.28 -23.01 -10.97
C HIS A 67 -6.85 -23.33 -11.41
N LEU A 68 -5.89 -22.51 -10.93
CA LEU A 68 -4.48 -22.63 -11.28
C LEU A 68 -3.91 -23.99 -10.90
N GLN A 69 -3.07 -24.55 -11.78
CA GLN A 69 -2.33 -25.77 -11.57
C GLN A 69 -0.91 -25.45 -11.06
N PRO A 70 -0.23 -26.38 -10.38
CA PRO A 70 1.12 -26.12 -9.84
C PRO A 70 2.16 -25.66 -10.87
N GLU A 71 2.04 -26.09 -12.13
CA GLU A 71 2.92 -25.73 -13.25
C GLU A 71 2.56 -24.39 -13.91
N ASP A 72 1.41 -23.82 -13.59
CA ASP A 72 0.99 -22.52 -14.12
C ASP A 72 1.87 -21.39 -13.55
N VAL A 73 1.88 -20.26 -14.24
CA VAL A 73 2.64 -19.09 -13.86
C VAL A 73 1.74 -17.87 -13.75
N VAL A 74 1.85 -17.14 -12.64
CA VAL A 74 1.33 -15.77 -12.51
C VAL A 74 2.46 -14.79 -12.83
N THR A 75 2.29 -13.98 -13.87
CA THR A 75 3.30 -12.97 -14.21
C THR A 75 3.01 -11.66 -13.50
N ILE A 76 4.01 -11.13 -12.77
CA ILE A 76 3.86 -9.93 -11.94
C ILE A 76 4.52 -8.73 -12.61
N PHE A 77 3.74 -7.68 -12.87
CA PHE A 77 4.21 -6.36 -13.26
C PHE A 77 4.08 -5.38 -12.10
N THR A 78 4.98 -4.39 -12.05
CA THR A 78 5.00 -3.37 -10.98
C THR A 78 5.17 -1.99 -11.57
N SER A 79 4.66 -0.96 -10.90
CA SER A 79 4.76 0.44 -11.35
C SER A 79 6.20 0.90 -11.57
N SER A 80 7.12 0.46 -10.72
CA SER A 80 8.54 0.85 -10.80
C SER A 80 9.36 0.01 -11.78
N GLY A 81 8.86 -1.16 -12.19
CA GLY A 81 9.66 -2.18 -12.87
C GLY A 81 10.72 -2.85 -11.98
N ASN A 82 10.79 -2.53 -10.69
CA ASN A 82 11.73 -3.16 -9.77
C ASN A 82 11.46 -4.67 -9.67
N PHE A 83 12.52 -5.44 -9.58
CA PHE A 83 12.42 -6.90 -9.50
C PHE A 83 11.79 -7.39 -8.19
N TYR A 84 12.03 -6.68 -7.09
CA TYR A 84 11.53 -7.09 -5.77
C TYR A 84 10.01 -7.00 -5.68
N ILE A 85 9.41 -8.07 -5.18
CA ILE A 85 7.98 -8.15 -4.86
C ILE A 85 7.82 -8.44 -3.37
N SER A 86 6.83 -7.83 -2.76
CA SER A 86 6.49 -8.11 -1.36
C SER A 86 6.16 -9.58 -1.17
N GLY A 87 6.72 -10.21 -0.13
CA GLY A 87 6.38 -11.57 0.27
C GLY A 87 4.89 -11.76 0.64
N CYS A 88 4.14 -10.67 0.84
CA CYS A 88 2.68 -10.77 0.99
C CYS A 88 1.98 -11.18 -0.31
N VAL A 89 2.57 -10.86 -1.47
CA VAL A 89 2.06 -11.24 -2.80
C VAL A 89 2.59 -12.61 -3.21
N THR A 90 3.92 -12.76 -3.23
CA THR A 90 4.54 -13.99 -3.76
C THR A 90 4.13 -15.23 -2.98
N LYS A 91 4.10 -15.14 -1.63
CA LYS A 91 3.66 -16.26 -0.79
C LYS A 91 2.20 -16.65 -0.95
N GLU A 92 1.32 -15.73 -1.35
CA GLU A 92 -0.06 -16.10 -1.66
C GLU A 92 -0.14 -16.81 -3.02
N ILE A 93 0.60 -16.35 -4.03
CA ILE A 93 0.66 -17.00 -5.35
C ILE A 93 1.29 -18.39 -5.23
N GLU A 94 2.38 -18.53 -4.48
CA GLU A 94 3.11 -19.80 -4.25
C GLU A 94 2.27 -20.91 -3.60
N LYS A 95 1.10 -20.59 -3.05
CA LYS A 95 0.12 -21.59 -2.57
C LYS A 95 -0.62 -22.29 -3.71
N PHE A 96 -0.59 -21.74 -4.92
CA PHE A 96 -1.34 -22.22 -6.07
C PHE A 96 -0.41 -22.68 -7.20
N CYS A 97 0.61 -21.87 -7.53
CA CYS A 97 1.46 -22.07 -8.69
C CYS A 97 2.76 -21.27 -8.60
N HIS A 98 3.53 -21.22 -9.65
CA HIS A 98 4.74 -20.41 -9.76
C HIS A 98 4.41 -18.94 -10.11
N TRP A 99 5.39 -18.06 -9.93
CA TRP A 99 5.33 -16.69 -10.42
C TRP A 99 6.59 -16.30 -11.21
N SER A 100 6.46 -15.31 -12.09
CA SER A 100 7.53 -14.79 -12.93
C SER A 100 7.44 -13.27 -13.05
N ARG A 101 8.53 -12.65 -13.49
CA ARG A 101 8.57 -11.21 -13.89
C ARG A 101 8.42 -11.03 -15.40
N THR A 102 8.35 -12.13 -16.14
CA THR A 102 8.22 -12.14 -17.60
C THR A 102 7.12 -13.07 -18.03
N ILE A 103 6.41 -12.72 -19.11
CA ILE A 103 5.42 -13.61 -19.72
C ILE A 103 6.11 -14.84 -20.29
N THR A 104 5.54 -16.00 -20.03
CA THR A 104 5.97 -17.31 -20.54
C THR A 104 4.78 -18.05 -21.12
N ASP A 105 5.01 -19.19 -21.79
CA ASP A 105 3.91 -20.02 -22.35
C ASP A 105 3.02 -20.62 -21.22
N GLN A 106 3.55 -20.74 -20.00
CA GLN A 106 2.81 -21.19 -18.82
C GLN A 106 2.05 -20.08 -18.12
N THR A 107 2.19 -18.80 -18.55
CA THR A 107 1.48 -17.70 -17.91
C THR A 107 -0.03 -17.83 -18.11
N LYS A 108 -0.77 -17.91 -17.00
CA LYS A 108 -2.24 -18.00 -16.97
C LYS A 108 -2.91 -16.74 -16.50
N LEU A 109 -2.17 -15.90 -15.79
CA LEU A 109 -2.70 -14.73 -15.11
C LEU A 109 -1.62 -13.64 -15.02
N ILE A 110 -2.02 -12.40 -15.18
CA ILE A 110 -1.18 -11.23 -14.93
C ILE A 110 -1.59 -10.61 -13.61
N PHE A 111 -0.63 -10.33 -12.74
CA PHE A 111 -0.80 -9.62 -11.50
C PHE A 111 -0.09 -8.26 -11.58
N VAL A 112 -0.83 -7.17 -11.46
CA VAL A 112 -0.30 -5.81 -11.53
C VAL A 112 -0.24 -5.23 -10.13
N ASN A 113 0.95 -4.87 -9.67
CA ASN A 113 1.13 -4.20 -8.38
C ASN A 113 1.30 -2.69 -8.60
N HIS A 114 0.30 -1.91 -8.18
CA HIS A 114 0.35 -0.45 -8.13
C HIS A 114 1.09 -0.03 -6.86
N GLU A 115 2.41 0.10 -6.98
CA GLU A 115 3.30 0.25 -5.84
C GLU A 115 3.13 1.60 -5.15
N PHE A 116 2.84 1.57 -3.86
CA PHE A 116 2.86 2.73 -2.95
C PHE A 116 1.97 3.93 -3.35
N GLY A 117 0.93 3.69 -4.13
CA GLY A 117 0.04 4.74 -4.62
C GLY A 117 0.26 5.12 -6.08
N TYR A 118 1.29 4.58 -6.72
CA TYR A 118 1.67 4.90 -8.10
C TYR A 118 1.12 3.87 -9.08
N PRO A 119 0.36 4.28 -10.11
CA PRO A 119 -0.23 3.37 -11.09
C PRO A 119 0.83 2.72 -11.98
N TYR A 120 0.54 1.50 -12.41
CA TYR A 120 1.26 0.88 -13.53
C TYR A 120 0.69 1.44 -14.84
N LYS A 121 1.37 2.44 -15.40
CA LYS A 121 0.91 3.26 -16.55
C LYS A 121 0.67 2.52 -17.88
N GLN A 122 0.99 1.23 -17.94
CA GLN A 122 0.84 0.45 -19.19
C GLN A 122 -0.20 -0.66 -19.06
N ILE A 123 -1.13 -0.53 -18.11
CA ILE A 123 -2.11 -1.59 -17.83
C ILE A 123 -2.96 -1.93 -19.05
N GLU A 124 -3.38 -0.93 -19.82
CA GLU A 124 -4.14 -1.11 -21.07
C GLU A 124 -3.41 -1.99 -22.09
N LYS A 125 -2.07 -1.88 -22.15
CA LYS A 125 -1.25 -2.67 -23.08
C LYS A 125 -1.22 -4.15 -22.72
N LEU A 126 -1.58 -4.54 -21.49
CA LEU A 126 -1.59 -5.93 -21.07
C LEU A 126 -2.69 -6.73 -21.77
N GLN A 127 -3.69 -6.08 -22.33
CA GLN A 127 -4.76 -6.71 -23.15
C GLN A 127 -4.18 -7.47 -24.35
N GLN A 128 -3.01 -7.06 -24.89
CA GLN A 128 -2.33 -7.77 -25.97
C GLN A 128 -2.02 -9.24 -25.67
N TYR A 129 -1.90 -9.60 -24.38
CA TYR A 129 -1.62 -10.98 -23.97
C TYR A 129 -2.87 -11.86 -23.89
N ASN A 130 -4.06 -11.27 -23.97
CA ASN A 130 -5.33 -11.98 -23.84
C ASN A 130 -5.40 -12.86 -22.56
N LEU A 131 -4.85 -12.37 -21.46
CA LEU A 131 -4.79 -13.00 -20.14
C LEU A 131 -5.61 -12.19 -19.15
N PRO A 132 -6.25 -12.83 -18.14
CA PRO A 132 -6.90 -12.11 -17.06
C PRO A 132 -5.89 -11.31 -16.24
N VAL A 133 -6.34 -10.18 -15.69
CA VAL A 133 -5.52 -9.27 -14.90
C VAL A 133 -6.12 -9.11 -13.50
N ILE A 134 -5.29 -9.23 -12.47
CA ILE A 134 -5.59 -8.82 -11.09
C ILE A 134 -4.78 -7.57 -10.78
N GLU A 135 -5.42 -6.55 -10.22
CA GLU A 135 -4.80 -5.30 -9.78
C GLU A 135 -4.61 -5.29 -8.26
N ASP A 136 -3.38 -5.14 -7.78
CA ASP A 136 -3.10 -4.87 -6.37
C ASP A 136 -3.07 -3.36 -6.13
N CYS A 137 -4.19 -2.84 -5.64
CA CYS A 137 -4.41 -1.45 -5.28
C CYS A 137 -4.29 -1.21 -3.76
N CYS A 138 -3.60 -2.08 -3.01
CA CYS A 138 -3.51 -1.98 -1.55
C CYS A 138 -2.98 -0.65 -1.04
N HIS A 139 -2.12 0.02 -1.80
CA HIS A 139 -1.60 1.36 -1.49
C HIS A 139 -2.20 2.48 -2.33
N SER A 140 -3.10 2.18 -3.26
CA SER A 140 -3.56 3.10 -4.31
C SER A 140 -5.04 3.45 -4.18
N PHE A 141 -5.65 3.25 -3.00
CA PHE A 141 -7.08 3.46 -2.78
C PHE A 141 -7.57 4.85 -3.19
N PHE A 142 -6.78 5.89 -2.95
CA PHE A 142 -7.14 7.26 -3.27
C PHE A 142 -6.48 7.79 -4.56
N SER A 143 -5.61 7.02 -5.19
CA SER A 143 -4.97 7.45 -6.44
C SER A 143 -5.90 7.22 -7.63
N THR A 144 -5.68 8.03 -8.68
CA THR A 144 -6.29 7.87 -9.99
C THR A 144 -5.21 7.76 -11.07
N ASP A 145 -5.54 7.20 -12.22
CA ASP A 145 -4.68 7.18 -13.41
C ASP A 145 -5.42 7.89 -14.54
N ASP A 146 -4.87 9.02 -15.02
CA ASP A 146 -5.50 9.89 -16.03
C ASP A 146 -6.98 10.21 -15.71
N GLY A 147 -7.28 10.44 -14.43
CA GLY A 147 -8.62 10.74 -13.93
C GLY A 147 -9.54 9.52 -13.72
N HIS A 148 -9.06 8.31 -14.01
CA HIS A 148 -9.80 7.08 -13.78
C HIS A 148 -9.45 6.43 -12.43
N GLU A 149 -10.45 5.86 -11.79
CA GLU A 149 -10.27 5.13 -10.54
C GLU A 149 -9.29 3.95 -10.73
N MET A 150 -8.42 3.75 -9.74
CA MET A 150 -7.55 2.56 -9.72
C MET A 150 -8.36 1.29 -9.47
N GLY A 151 -7.95 0.19 -10.09
CA GLY A 151 -8.57 -1.12 -9.88
C GLY A 151 -9.85 -1.37 -10.70
N VAL A 152 -10.05 -0.64 -11.80
CA VAL A 152 -11.22 -0.81 -12.67
C VAL A 152 -10.90 -1.50 -14.01
N THR A 153 -9.63 -1.63 -14.36
CA THR A 153 -9.19 -2.22 -15.62
C THR A 153 -9.10 -3.75 -15.55
N GLY A 154 -8.56 -4.28 -14.46
CA GLY A 154 -8.43 -5.72 -14.24
C GLY A 154 -9.75 -6.42 -13.94
N GLU A 155 -9.77 -7.75 -14.10
CA GLU A 155 -10.91 -8.56 -13.73
C GLU A 155 -11.20 -8.50 -12.23
N PHE A 156 -10.14 -8.53 -11.42
CA PHE A 156 -10.19 -8.31 -9.97
C PHE A 156 -9.32 -7.14 -9.56
N ALA A 157 -9.73 -6.46 -8.48
CA ALA A 157 -8.89 -5.48 -7.80
C ALA A 157 -8.94 -5.66 -6.28
N ILE A 158 -7.79 -5.44 -5.66
CA ILE A 158 -7.52 -5.72 -4.25
C ILE A 158 -7.19 -4.43 -3.53
N TYR A 159 -7.86 -4.16 -2.40
CA TYR A 159 -7.59 -3.01 -1.54
C TYR A 159 -7.32 -3.47 -0.11
N SER A 160 -6.45 -2.74 0.61
CA SER A 160 -6.11 -2.99 2.02
C SER A 160 -6.36 -1.73 2.84
N PHE A 161 -7.40 -1.72 3.64
CA PHE A 161 -7.83 -0.54 4.40
C PHE A 161 -6.81 -0.03 5.43
N PRO A 162 -6.05 -0.91 6.14
CA PRO A 162 -5.03 -0.46 7.09
C PRO A 162 -3.91 0.41 6.49
N LYS A 163 -3.78 0.45 5.19
CA LYS A 163 -2.81 1.32 4.48
C LYS A 163 -3.28 2.77 4.41
N MET A 164 -4.59 2.98 4.41
CA MET A 164 -5.22 4.28 4.14
C MET A 164 -6.04 4.80 5.31
N PHE A 165 -6.65 3.92 6.09
CA PHE A 165 -7.53 4.23 7.20
C PHE A 165 -6.94 3.76 8.54
N PRO A 166 -7.33 4.36 9.68
CA PRO A 166 -6.84 3.96 11.00
C PRO A 166 -7.49 2.65 11.47
N LEU A 167 -7.27 1.58 10.71
CA LEU A 167 -7.74 0.22 10.92
C LEU A 167 -6.56 -0.74 11.06
N GLN A 168 -6.77 -1.86 11.76
CA GLN A 168 -5.81 -2.97 11.85
C GLN A 168 -6.17 -4.12 10.90
N ILE A 169 -7.44 -4.20 10.50
CA ILE A 169 -8.00 -5.27 9.67
C ILE A 169 -8.80 -4.67 8.52
N GLY A 170 -9.16 -5.50 7.59
CA GLY A 170 -10.08 -5.16 6.52
C GLY A 170 -9.39 -4.88 5.20
N GLY A 171 -10.07 -5.26 4.16
CA GLY A 171 -9.76 -5.02 2.77
C GLY A 171 -11.02 -5.18 1.92
N LEU A 172 -10.89 -4.94 0.64
CA LEU A 172 -11.94 -5.12 -0.34
C LEU A 172 -11.40 -5.91 -1.52
N LEU A 173 -12.17 -6.85 -2.00
CA LEU A 173 -12.00 -7.47 -3.29
C LEU A 173 -13.13 -6.99 -4.20
N THR A 174 -12.79 -6.43 -5.36
CA THR A 174 -13.79 -6.06 -6.38
C THR A 174 -13.57 -6.88 -7.65
N ALA A 175 -14.64 -7.11 -8.41
CA ALA A 175 -14.55 -7.81 -9.67
C ALA A 175 -15.59 -7.30 -10.69
N ASN A 176 -15.24 -7.36 -11.98
CA ASN A 176 -16.17 -7.05 -13.09
C ASN A 176 -17.15 -8.17 -13.41
N ARG A 177 -17.19 -9.21 -12.57
CA ARG A 177 -18.11 -10.33 -12.61
C ARG A 177 -18.52 -10.76 -11.21
N THR A 178 -19.53 -11.60 -11.09
CA THR A 178 -19.85 -12.26 -9.83
C THR A 178 -18.78 -13.29 -9.49
N PHE A 179 -18.47 -13.42 -8.20
CA PHE A 179 -17.53 -14.43 -7.72
C PHE A 179 -18.01 -15.00 -6.38
N THR A 180 -17.51 -16.17 -6.04
CA THR A 180 -17.84 -16.84 -4.78
C THR A 180 -16.64 -16.81 -3.87
N SER A 181 -16.84 -16.29 -2.64
CA SER A 181 -15.85 -16.35 -1.58
C SER A 181 -16.15 -17.50 -0.63
N THR A 182 -15.15 -18.33 -0.39
CA THR A 182 -15.25 -19.44 0.59
C THR A 182 -15.07 -18.95 2.04
N THR A 183 -14.67 -17.70 2.24
CA THR A 183 -14.36 -17.13 3.57
C THR A 183 -14.87 -15.70 3.65
N LYS A 184 -15.92 -15.52 4.42
CA LYS A 184 -16.48 -14.20 4.73
C LYS A 184 -15.87 -13.66 6.03
N LEU A 185 -15.80 -12.35 6.13
CA LEU A 185 -15.54 -11.69 7.41
C LEU A 185 -16.73 -11.97 8.34
N ASP A 186 -16.48 -12.28 9.63
CA ASP A 186 -17.57 -12.44 10.58
C ASP A 186 -18.34 -11.11 10.76
N ASN A 187 -19.61 -11.20 11.13
CA ASN A 187 -20.51 -10.05 11.16
C ASN A 187 -20.04 -8.92 12.08
N GLU A 188 -19.42 -9.24 13.20
CA GLU A 188 -18.93 -8.25 14.17
C GLU A 188 -17.76 -7.46 13.57
N LYS A 189 -16.77 -8.15 13.00
CA LYS A 189 -15.65 -7.49 12.31
C LYS A 189 -16.10 -6.74 11.06
N LEU A 190 -17.06 -7.28 10.32
CA LEU A 190 -17.63 -6.60 9.16
C LEU A 190 -18.27 -5.27 9.58
N GLN A 191 -19.11 -5.27 10.61
CA GLN A 191 -19.75 -4.05 11.09
C GLN A 191 -18.72 -3.05 11.63
N TYR A 192 -17.73 -3.51 12.39
CA TYR A 192 -16.63 -2.67 12.86
C TYR A 192 -15.88 -1.99 11.69
N VAL A 193 -15.52 -2.74 10.64
CA VAL A 193 -14.85 -2.19 9.46
C VAL A 193 -15.74 -1.16 8.76
N LYS A 194 -17.03 -1.45 8.58
CA LYS A 194 -17.97 -0.53 7.95
C LYS A 194 -18.15 0.77 8.76
N ASN A 195 -18.27 0.68 10.09
CA ASN A 195 -18.39 1.85 10.96
C ASN A 195 -17.19 2.78 10.81
N VAL A 196 -15.98 2.21 10.87
CA VAL A 196 -14.74 2.99 10.74
C VAL A 196 -14.60 3.60 9.34
N LEU A 197 -14.84 2.84 8.29
CA LEU A 197 -14.77 3.36 6.93
C LEU A 197 -15.81 4.44 6.69
N SER A 198 -17.07 4.23 7.11
CA SER A 198 -18.15 5.22 6.98
C SER A 198 -17.82 6.54 7.68
N HIS A 199 -17.12 6.46 8.82
CA HIS A 199 -16.70 7.64 9.56
C HIS A 199 -15.59 8.43 8.83
N TYR A 200 -14.53 7.73 8.40
CA TYR A 200 -13.34 8.41 7.86
C TYR A 200 -13.45 8.77 6.38
N ILE A 201 -14.30 8.10 5.60
CA ILE A 201 -14.42 8.39 4.17
C ILE A 201 -15.02 9.79 3.89
N ILE A 202 -15.77 10.33 4.85
CA ILE A 202 -16.34 11.67 4.76
C ILE A 202 -15.24 12.73 4.58
N ASP A 203 -14.05 12.46 5.14
CA ASP A 203 -12.90 13.36 5.10
C ASP A 203 -11.92 13.00 3.96
N GLU A 204 -12.35 12.25 2.94
CA GLU A 204 -11.52 11.76 1.83
C GLU A 204 -10.61 12.87 1.25
N LYS A 205 -11.18 14.01 0.92
CA LYS A 205 -10.42 15.14 0.37
C LYS A 205 -9.31 15.60 1.32
N SER A 206 -9.61 15.74 2.60
CA SER A 206 -8.62 16.12 3.62
C SER A 206 -7.53 15.07 3.79
N ILE A 207 -7.87 13.78 3.72
CA ILE A 207 -6.91 12.67 3.77
C ILE A 207 -5.93 12.77 2.58
N ILE A 208 -6.43 12.98 1.38
CA ILE A 208 -5.63 13.13 0.15
C ILE A 208 -4.69 14.33 0.27
N GLU A 209 -5.25 15.52 0.55
CA GLU A 209 -4.48 16.77 0.67
C GLU A 209 -3.38 16.65 1.72
N LYS A 210 -3.67 16.03 2.86
CA LYS A 210 -2.71 15.87 3.94
C LYS A 210 -1.56 14.93 3.57
N ARG A 211 -1.83 13.82 2.87
CA ARG A 211 -0.78 12.90 2.38
C ARG A 211 0.15 13.58 1.38
N ILE A 212 -0.41 14.33 0.43
CA ILE A 212 0.34 15.11 -0.57
C ILE A 212 1.18 16.19 0.13
N ALA A 213 0.60 16.92 1.07
CA ALA A 213 1.32 17.94 1.85
C ALA A 213 2.47 17.34 2.65
N ASN A 214 2.26 16.22 3.33
CA ASN A 214 3.30 15.52 4.10
C ASN A 214 4.43 15.02 3.20
N TYR A 215 4.09 14.49 2.03
CA TYR A 215 5.10 14.06 1.04
C TYR A 215 5.98 15.22 0.60
N ASN A 216 5.37 16.34 0.21
CA ASN A 216 6.08 17.54 -0.23
C ASN A 216 6.93 18.14 0.91
N TYR A 217 6.43 18.08 2.14
CA TYR A 217 7.18 18.53 3.32
C TYR A 217 8.47 17.70 3.49
N LEU A 218 8.39 16.37 3.50
CA LEU A 218 9.55 15.49 3.60
C LEU A 218 10.53 15.67 2.44
N LYS A 219 10.04 15.78 1.20
CA LYS A 219 10.84 16.08 0.01
C LYS A 219 11.69 17.34 0.17
N ASN A 220 11.13 18.37 0.84
CA ASN A 220 11.81 19.65 1.04
C ASN A 220 12.70 19.68 2.30
N SER A 221 12.42 18.81 3.28
CA SER A 221 13.15 18.74 4.55
C SER A 221 14.43 17.91 4.46
N LEU A 222 14.55 16.99 3.50
CA LEU A 222 15.74 16.16 3.35
C LEU A 222 16.83 16.88 2.54
N ASP A 223 18.10 16.69 2.93
CA ASP A 223 19.24 17.22 2.20
C ASP A 223 19.31 16.65 0.78
N LYS A 224 19.12 17.52 -0.20
CA LYS A 224 19.11 17.16 -1.63
C LYS A 224 20.47 16.69 -2.16
N ASN A 225 21.56 16.92 -1.44
CA ASN A 225 22.88 16.37 -1.78
C ASN A 225 22.98 14.88 -1.45
N LEU A 226 22.27 14.45 -0.39
CA LEU A 226 22.32 13.07 0.13
C LEU A 226 21.12 12.23 -0.34
N PHE A 227 19.98 12.86 -0.56
CA PHE A 227 18.72 12.18 -0.83
C PHE A 227 18.01 12.74 -2.08
N GLN A 228 17.24 11.89 -2.74
CA GLN A 228 16.40 12.25 -3.87
C GLN A 228 15.08 11.48 -3.79
N GLU A 229 13.95 12.13 -4.06
CA GLU A 229 12.69 11.40 -4.19
C GLU A 229 12.80 10.30 -5.25
N ARG A 230 12.18 9.14 -4.97
CA ARG A 230 12.22 7.98 -5.87
C ARG A 230 11.06 7.99 -6.86
N PHE A 231 9.89 8.37 -6.41
CA PHE A 231 8.70 8.55 -7.22
C PHE A 231 8.32 10.03 -7.24
N PHE A 232 7.88 10.52 -8.38
CA PHE A 232 7.38 11.89 -8.52
C PHE A 232 5.86 11.90 -8.31
N LEU A 233 5.36 12.91 -7.61
CA LEU A 233 3.92 13.12 -7.52
C LEU A 233 3.41 13.80 -8.80
N ASP A 234 2.71 13.03 -9.63
CA ASP A 234 1.92 13.53 -10.74
C ASP A 234 0.48 13.77 -10.27
N ASP A 235 -0.32 14.42 -11.11
CA ASP A 235 -1.74 14.62 -10.84
C ASP A 235 -2.47 13.27 -10.62
N GLY A 236 -3.37 13.25 -9.65
CA GLY A 236 -4.10 12.05 -9.27
C GLY A 236 -3.34 11.06 -8.38
N ILE A 237 -2.05 11.25 -8.11
CA ILE A 237 -1.27 10.37 -7.26
C ILE A 237 -1.43 10.75 -5.78
N VAL A 238 -1.83 9.77 -4.97
CA VAL A 238 -1.87 9.90 -3.51
C VAL A 238 -0.84 8.93 -2.89
N PRO A 239 0.25 9.46 -2.29
CA PRO A 239 1.36 8.61 -1.88
C PRO A 239 0.99 7.71 -0.69
N GLY A 240 1.30 6.42 -0.82
CA GLY A 240 1.19 5.44 0.26
C GLY A 240 2.33 5.55 1.27
N VAL A 241 3.51 5.98 0.80
CA VAL A 241 4.74 6.20 1.58
C VAL A 241 5.52 7.37 0.98
N PHE A 242 6.46 7.94 1.75
CA PHE A 242 7.52 8.75 1.18
C PHE A 242 8.71 7.86 0.85
N MET A 243 9.06 7.75 -0.43
CA MET A 243 10.18 6.95 -0.89
C MET A 243 11.29 7.83 -1.46
N PHE A 244 12.52 7.59 -1.02
CA PHE A 244 13.69 8.33 -1.45
C PHE A 244 14.87 7.41 -1.78
N ARG A 245 15.70 7.85 -2.71
CA ARG A 245 17.00 7.26 -3.00
C ARG A 245 18.07 7.88 -2.14
N VAL A 246 19.01 7.06 -1.66
CA VAL A 246 20.23 7.50 -1.02
C VAL A 246 21.29 7.61 -2.11
N LYS A 247 21.84 8.82 -2.32
CA LYS A 247 22.76 9.10 -3.43
C LYS A 247 24.16 8.52 -3.21
N ASN A 248 24.58 8.32 -1.97
CA ASN A 248 25.85 7.68 -1.69
C ASN A 248 25.71 6.16 -1.88
N VAL A 249 26.38 5.62 -2.89
CA VAL A 249 26.39 4.19 -3.22
C VAL A 249 26.94 3.28 -2.11
N ASN A 250 27.74 3.84 -1.19
CA ASN A 250 28.29 3.10 -0.03
C ASN A 250 27.38 3.16 1.21
N SER A 251 26.16 3.73 1.10
CA SER A 251 25.26 3.84 2.22
C SER A 251 24.79 2.47 2.71
N ASN A 252 24.94 2.27 4.01
CA ASN A 252 24.46 1.05 4.68
C ASN A 252 22.95 1.16 4.96
N LEU A 253 22.13 0.79 3.97
CA LEU A 253 20.66 0.82 4.10
C LEU A 253 20.14 -0.08 5.24
N PRO A 254 20.70 -1.28 5.51
CA PRO A 254 20.35 -2.04 6.70
C PRO A 254 20.59 -1.28 8.01
N ALA A 255 21.70 -0.54 8.11
CA ALA A 255 21.98 0.29 9.29
C ALA A 255 20.97 1.44 9.41
N LEU A 256 20.63 2.12 8.30
CA LEU A 256 19.59 3.15 8.27
C LEU A 256 18.24 2.57 8.73
N LYS A 257 17.87 1.39 8.27
CA LYS A 257 16.64 0.70 8.71
C LYS A 257 16.65 0.46 10.23
N LYS A 258 17.74 -0.08 10.75
CA LYS A 258 17.90 -0.33 12.19
C LYS A 258 17.84 0.97 13.00
N HIS A 259 18.48 2.02 12.51
CA HIS A 259 18.50 3.34 13.13
C HIS A 259 17.08 3.93 13.23
N LEU A 260 16.34 3.97 12.13
CA LEU A 260 14.96 4.47 12.11
C LEU A 260 14.01 3.64 13.01
N PHE A 261 14.12 2.32 12.98
CA PHE A 261 13.34 1.46 13.88
C PHE A 261 13.64 1.72 15.35
N ALA A 262 14.90 1.90 15.71
CA ALA A 262 15.30 2.21 17.08
C ALA A 262 14.78 3.58 17.55
N HIS A 263 14.44 4.48 16.63
CA HIS A 263 13.79 5.76 16.90
C HIS A 263 12.26 5.71 16.72
N GLY A 264 11.67 4.52 16.67
CA GLY A 264 10.23 4.31 16.60
C GLY A 264 9.59 4.57 15.23
N ILE A 265 10.38 4.67 14.16
CA ILE A 265 9.88 4.93 12.80
C ILE A 265 9.86 3.63 12.00
N GLN A 266 8.67 3.14 11.67
CA GLN A 266 8.52 2.00 10.77
C GLN A 266 8.95 2.39 9.36
N CYS A 267 9.81 1.56 8.77
CA CYS A 267 10.41 1.85 7.48
C CYS A 267 10.86 0.56 6.79
N SER A 268 11.26 0.64 5.55
CA SER A 268 11.98 -0.47 4.90
C SER A 268 12.83 -0.02 3.73
N ILE A 269 13.75 -0.90 3.34
CA ILE A 269 14.49 -0.81 2.10
C ILE A 269 13.54 -1.24 0.97
N PHE A 270 13.57 -0.50 -0.13
CA PHE A 270 12.98 -0.95 -1.38
C PHE A 270 14.05 -1.79 -2.09
N TYR A 271 14.04 -3.10 -1.78
CA TYR A 271 15.07 -4.01 -2.23
C TYR A 271 15.17 -4.05 -3.76
N GLY A 272 16.38 -4.25 -4.28
CA GLY A 272 16.67 -4.19 -5.72
C GLY A 272 17.22 -2.83 -6.18
N GLU A 273 17.12 -1.81 -5.34
CA GLU A 273 17.73 -0.49 -5.59
C GLU A 273 18.08 0.22 -4.28
N ALA A 274 18.90 1.28 -4.35
CA ALA A 274 19.31 2.07 -3.21
C ALA A 274 18.21 3.04 -2.75
N SER A 275 16.99 2.54 -2.56
CA SER A 275 15.82 3.32 -2.13
C SER A 275 15.28 2.84 -0.80
N PHE A 276 14.62 3.78 -0.10
CA PHE A 276 14.13 3.59 1.25
C PHE A 276 12.77 4.28 1.41
N PHE A 277 11.86 3.71 2.23
CA PHE A 277 10.56 4.33 2.45
C PHE A 277 10.18 4.46 3.92
N ILE A 278 9.46 5.53 4.22
CA ILE A 278 8.98 5.93 5.53
C ILE A 278 7.50 6.35 5.47
N PRO A 279 6.80 6.47 6.62
CA PRO A 279 5.41 6.89 6.67
C PRO A 279 5.18 8.30 6.10
N VAL A 280 3.99 8.50 5.49
CA VAL A 280 3.55 9.80 4.95
C VAL A 280 2.08 10.09 5.24
N HIS A 281 1.41 9.24 6.03
CA HIS A 281 -0.03 9.24 6.19
C HIS A 281 -0.59 10.51 6.87
N GLN A 282 -1.89 10.72 6.71
CA GLN A 282 -2.63 11.90 7.13
C GLN A 282 -2.65 12.20 8.64
N GLN A 283 -2.34 11.23 9.50
CA GLN A 283 -2.28 11.43 10.96
C GLN A 283 -0.91 11.95 11.45
N LEU A 284 0.06 12.15 10.56
CA LEU A 284 1.35 12.75 10.89
C LEU A 284 1.21 14.27 10.94
N THR A 285 1.84 14.88 11.94
CA THR A 285 1.97 16.33 12.09
C THR A 285 3.29 16.80 11.50
N THR A 286 3.43 18.10 11.28
CA THR A 286 4.70 18.71 10.86
C THR A 286 5.82 18.38 11.82
N THR A 287 5.56 18.39 13.15
CA THR A 287 6.53 18.01 14.17
C THR A 287 7.00 16.54 14.04
N ASP A 288 6.09 15.62 13.66
CA ASP A 288 6.46 14.23 13.38
C ASP A 288 7.40 14.14 12.17
N LEU A 289 7.14 14.92 11.12
CA LEU A 289 7.96 14.95 9.91
C LEU A 289 9.33 15.60 10.15
N ASP A 290 9.40 16.65 10.99
CA ASP A 290 10.67 17.24 11.45
C ASP A 290 11.51 16.22 12.22
N TYR A 291 10.85 15.43 13.07
CA TYR A 291 11.53 14.36 13.79
C TYR A 291 12.09 13.31 12.80
N PHE A 292 11.32 12.89 11.78
CA PHE A 292 11.81 11.94 10.78
C PHE A 292 13.04 12.48 10.04
N ALA A 293 12.99 13.73 9.59
CA ALA A 293 14.11 14.36 8.91
C ALA A 293 15.35 14.44 9.83
N SER A 294 15.15 14.82 11.11
CA SER A 294 16.23 14.91 12.10
C SER A 294 16.87 13.55 12.36
N VAL A 295 16.08 12.47 12.49
CA VAL A 295 16.59 11.11 12.68
C VAL A 295 17.36 10.63 11.44
N ILE A 296 16.87 10.91 10.24
CA ILE A 296 17.57 10.55 9.00
C ILE A 296 18.92 11.27 8.90
N HIS A 297 18.96 12.57 9.22
CA HIS A 297 20.20 13.37 9.18
C HIS A 297 21.18 13.02 10.30
N SER A 298 20.70 12.50 11.45
CA SER A 298 21.56 12.10 12.57
C SER A 298 22.25 10.76 12.38
N MET A 299 21.98 10.08 11.27
CA MET A 299 22.65 8.81 10.98
C MET A 299 24.16 9.03 10.90
N PRO A 300 24.99 8.29 11.66
CA PRO A 300 26.44 8.39 11.55
C PRO A 300 26.85 8.14 10.10
N SER A 301 27.63 9.07 9.53
CA SER A 301 28.33 8.82 8.28
C SER A 301 29.11 7.51 8.45
N ALA A 302 28.96 6.58 7.50
CA ALA A 302 29.79 5.37 7.50
C ALA A 302 31.25 5.82 7.53
N ALA A 303 31.96 5.49 8.63
CA ALA A 303 33.38 5.72 8.78
C ALA A 303 34.15 4.84 7.79
#